data_62de616fc8050428392959897458176a
#
_entry.id   62de616fc8050428392959897458176a
#
_cell.length_a   1.000
_cell.length_b   1.000
_cell.length_c   1.000
_cell.angle_alpha   90.00
_cell.angle_beta   90.00
_cell.angle_gamma   90.00
#
_symmetry.space_group_name_H-M   'P 1'
#
loop_
_entity.id
_entity.type
_entity.pdbx_description
1 polymer ?
#
loop_
_entity_poly.entity_id
_entity_poly.type
_entity_poly.pdbx_seq_one_letter_code
_entity_poly.pdbx_strand_id
1 'polypeptide(L)'
;MKLTDGRLLAALSMVMAALSLPACAPLVIGAVAAGTAIVATDRRSTGAQLDDKTIQVRVANELKDALRGNDIHINVNSFDKRVLLTGEVNSDAVKAQAGTVAAASKDVRMVNNELVIATPSSFGDRTEDNTLGTRVRAAFVNTREIAFNSIDIVTERRTIYLMGTVTQKEGDVAAHVASRVPGVKQVVKLFDVASAATAPAAGQPAAATPAPTTTAPATSTPVPTR
;
A
#
# COMPACT_ATOMS: atom_id res chain seq x y z
N MET A 1 22.98 -5.57 58.47
CA MET A 1 21.98 -4.89 57.65
C MET A 1 22.61 -4.48 56.30
N LYS A 2 22.96 -5.47 55.45
CA LYS A 2 23.60 -5.26 54.12
C LYS A 2 23.25 -6.34 53.07
N LEU A 3 22.15 -7.07 53.22
CA LEU A 3 21.74 -8.19 52.32
C LEU A 3 20.53 -7.90 51.45
N THR A 4 19.88 -6.72 51.61
CA THR A 4 18.67 -6.34 50.87
C THR A 4 18.96 -5.56 49.60
N ASP A 5 20.12 -4.91 49.49
CA ASP A 5 20.41 -4.01 48.36
C ASP A 5 20.79 -4.81 47.08
N GLY A 6 21.42 -5.97 47.22
CA GLY A 6 21.80 -6.79 46.05
C GLY A 6 20.62 -7.44 45.33
N ARG A 7 19.55 -7.78 46.07
CA ARG A 7 18.35 -8.38 45.49
C ARG A 7 17.46 -7.33 44.79
N LEU A 8 17.43 -6.11 45.31
CA LEU A 8 16.74 -4.99 44.69
C LEU A 8 17.45 -4.54 43.40
N LEU A 9 18.79 -4.48 43.39
CA LEU A 9 19.56 -4.18 42.19
C LEU A 9 19.44 -5.27 41.12
N ALA A 10 19.42 -6.53 41.49
CA ALA A 10 19.21 -7.65 40.57
C ALA A 10 17.78 -7.65 39.98
N ALA A 11 16.77 -7.32 40.79
CA ALA A 11 15.39 -7.21 40.29
C ALA A 11 15.21 -6.01 39.35
N LEU A 12 15.88 -4.89 39.64
CA LEU A 12 15.81 -3.68 38.79
C LEU A 12 16.54 -3.89 37.45
N SER A 13 17.66 -4.63 37.44
CA SER A 13 18.37 -4.97 36.19
C SER A 13 17.60 -5.96 35.33
N MET A 14 16.81 -6.88 35.92
CA MET A 14 15.99 -7.84 35.18
C MET A 14 14.76 -7.16 34.56
N VAL A 15 14.20 -6.14 35.20
CA VAL A 15 13.10 -5.33 34.63
C VAL A 15 13.61 -4.44 33.48
N MET A 16 14.81 -3.88 33.58
CA MET A 16 15.41 -3.09 32.49
C MET A 16 15.78 -3.94 31.28
N ALA A 17 16.21 -5.18 31.45
CA ALA A 17 16.51 -6.12 30.37
C ALA A 17 15.26 -6.59 29.61
N ALA A 18 14.08 -6.61 30.25
CA ALA A 18 12.80 -6.97 29.63
C ALA A 18 12.24 -5.86 28.73
N LEU A 19 12.68 -4.60 28.87
CA LEU A 19 12.24 -3.46 28.09
C LEU A 19 13.04 -3.22 26.79
N SER A 20 14.12 -4.00 26.55
CA SER A 20 15.00 -3.82 25.41
C SER A 20 14.79 -4.82 24.26
N LEU A 21 13.73 -5.64 24.30
CA LEU A 21 13.34 -6.44 23.14
C LEU A 21 12.72 -5.51 22.09
N PRO A 22 13.29 -5.44 20.87
CA PRO A 22 12.64 -4.74 19.79
C PRO A 22 11.31 -5.44 19.50
N ALA A 23 10.22 -4.84 19.99
CA ALA A 23 8.87 -5.34 19.75
C ALA A 23 8.50 -5.08 18.28
N CYS A 24 9.02 -5.90 17.38
CA CYS A 24 8.43 -6.17 16.07
C CYS A 24 7.30 -7.21 16.25
N ALA A 25 6.39 -6.96 17.17
CA ALA A 25 5.14 -7.69 17.19
C ALA A 25 4.13 -6.88 16.38
N PRO A 26 3.49 -7.45 15.35
CA PRO A 26 2.33 -6.79 14.76
C PRO A 26 1.26 -6.70 15.84
N LEU A 27 0.96 -5.46 16.26
CA LEU A 27 -0.12 -5.18 17.21
C LEU A 27 -1.46 -5.39 16.49
N VAL A 28 -1.81 -6.66 16.27
CA VAL A 28 -3.14 -7.10 15.89
C VAL A 28 -3.74 -7.74 17.12
N ILE A 29 -4.24 -6.94 18.07
CA ILE A 29 -5.24 -7.42 19.03
C ILE A 29 -5.88 -6.20 19.71
N GLY A 30 -7.17 -5.98 19.46
CA GLY A 30 -8.09 -5.56 20.49
C GLY A 30 -8.23 -4.05 20.73
N ALA A 31 -8.82 -3.33 19.80
CA ALA A 31 -9.66 -2.20 20.17
C ALA A 31 -11.06 -2.39 19.59
N VAL A 32 -11.75 -3.40 20.11
CA VAL A 32 -13.22 -3.45 20.06
C VAL A 32 -13.72 -2.82 21.35
N ALA A 33 -13.76 -1.48 21.38
CA ALA A 33 -14.63 -0.74 22.27
C ALA A 33 -14.75 0.69 21.78
N ALA A 34 -15.97 1.05 21.44
CA ALA A 34 -16.47 2.39 21.17
C ALA A 34 -16.11 3.04 19.82
N GLY A 35 -17.00 2.82 18.85
CA GLY A 35 -17.42 3.89 17.95
C GLY A 35 -16.44 4.29 16.83
N THR A 36 -16.78 3.89 15.59
CA THR A 36 -16.18 4.34 14.33
C THR A 36 -14.72 3.92 14.12
N ALA A 37 -14.45 2.63 14.02
CA ALA A 37 -13.35 2.14 13.22
C ALA A 37 -13.68 2.54 11.77
N ILE A 38 -13.11 3.63 11.28
CA ILE A 38 -12.96 3.85 9.84
C ILE A 38 -11.98 2.76 9.39
N VAL A 39 -12.52 1.62 9.02
CA VAL A 39 -11.77 0.60 8.27
C VAL A 39 -11.56 1.23 6.91
N ALA A 40 -10.49 1.98 6.78
CA ALA A 40 -10.02 2.50 5.50
C ALA A 40 -9.53 1.28 4.71
N THR A 41 -10.45 0.56 4.09
CA THR A 41 -10.17 -0.62 3.28
C THR A 41 -9.60 -0.19 1.94
N ASP A 42 -8.36 -0.63 1.68
CA ASP A 42 -7.83 -0.67 0.31
C ASP A 42 -8.82 -1.49 -0.56
N ARG A 43 -9.16 -0.97 -1.73
CA ARG A 43 -10.09 -1.63 -2.66
C ARG A 43 -9.52 -2.91 -3.28
N ARG A 44 -8.20 -3.13 -3.14
CA ARG A 44 -7.54 -4.35 -3.58
C ARG A 44 -7.66 -5.45 -2.53
N SER A 45 -7.76 -6.70 -2.99
CA SER A 45 -7.64 -7.86 -2.11
C SER A 45 -6.22 -7.96 -1.53
N THR A 46 -6.06 -8.61 -0.39
CA THR A 46 -4.74 -8.92 0.20
C THR A 46 -3.86 -9.70 -0.79
N GLY A 47 -4.46 -10.58 -1.60
CA GLY A 47 -3.74 -11.31 -2.65
C GLY A 47 -3.17 -10.37 -3.72
N ALA A 48 -3.96 -9.40 -4.20
CA ALA A 48 -3.49 -8.41 -5.18
C ALA A 48 -2.34 -7.54 -4.63
N GLN A 49 -2.40 -7.16 -3.35
CA GLN A 49 -1.31 -6.42 -2.71
C GLN A 49 -0.02 -7.25 -2.61
N LEU A 50 -0.13 -8.55 -2.33
CA LEU A 50 1.02 -9.46 -2.30
C LEU A 50 1.60 -9.68 -3.71
N ASP A 51 0.74 -9.84 -4.72
CA ASP A 51 1.15 -9.93 -6.13
C ASP A 51 1.94 -8.68 -6.54
N ASP A 52 1.44 -7.49 -6.21
CA ASP A 52 2.11 -6.23 -6.50
C ASP A 52 3.49 -6.14 -5.84
N LYS A 53 3.61 -6.55 -4.57
CA LYS A 53 4.93 -6.59 -3.89
C LYS A 53 5.88 -7.59 -4.53
N THR A 54 5.37 -8.73 -4.98
CA THR A 54 6.16 -9.74 -5.68
C THR A 54 6.65 -9.20 -7.04
N ILE A 55 5.80 -8.54 -7.80
CA ILE A 55 6.14 -7.88 -9.06
C ILE A 55 7.20 -6.81 -8.81
N GLN A 56 7.00 -5.93 -7.83
CA GLN A 56 7.92 -4.86 -7.48
C GLN A 56 9.34 -5.38 -7.22
N VAL A 57 9.48 -6.41 -6.38
CA VAL A 57 10.79 -7.00 -6.04
C VAL A 57 11.42 -7.69 -7.25
N ARG A 58 10.63 -8.42 -8.05
CA ARG A 58 11.08 -9.12 -9.24
C ARG A 58 11.62 -8.12 -10.27
N VAL A 59 10.83 -7.13 -10.65
CA VAL A 59 11.22 -6.11 -11.63
C VAL A 59 12.46 -5.34 -11.16
N ALA A 60 12.55 -4.98 -9.87
CA ALA A 60 13.72 -4.30 -9.32
C ALA A 60 15.01 -5.15 -9.45
N ASN A 61 14.91 -6.47 -9.22
CA ASN A 61 16.05 -7.37 -9.37
C ASN A 61 16.42 -7.54 -10.85
N GLU A 62 15.46 -7.75 -11.73
CA GLU A 62 15.69 -7.87 -13.18
C GLU A 62 16.33 -6.61 -13.76
N LEU A 63 15.87 -5.41 -13.34
CA LEU A 63 16.49 -4.14 -13.72
C LEU A 63 17.91 -4.01 -13.20
N LYS A 64 18.16 -4.37 -11.93
CA LYS A 64 19.50 -4.35 -11.34
C LYS A 64 20.46 -5.26 -12.10
N ASP A 65 20.00 -6.41 -12.57
CA ASP A 65 20.81 -7.36 -13.32
C ASP A 65 21.05 -6.88 -14.76
N ALA A 66 20.01 -6.40 -15.44
CA ALA A 66 20.08 -5.96 -16.83
C ALA A 66 20.87 -4.65 -17.03
N LEU A 67 20.91 -3.79 -16.00
CA LEU A 67 21.49 -2.44 -16.09
C LEU A 67 22.79 -2.30 -15.25
N ARG A 68 23.44 -3.42 -14.92
CA ARG A 68 24.70 -3.39 -14.17
C ARG A 68 25.75 -2.51 -14.82
N GLY A 69 26.50 -1.77 -14.00
CA GLY A 69 27.58 -0.89 -14.45
C GLY A 69 27.12 0.50 -14.91
N ASN A 70 25.84 0.79 -14.84
CA ASN A 70 25.32 2.13 -15.06
C ASN A 70 25.22 2.89 -13.73
N ASP A 71 25.52 4.17 -13.76
CA ASP A 71 25.26 5.08 -12.64
C ASP A 71 23.79 5.53 -12.74
N ILE A 72 22.92 4.84 -12.00
CA ILE A 72 21.47 4.98 -12.09
C ILE A 72 20.83 4.89 -10.70
N HIS A 73 19.69 5.51 -10.56
CA HIS A 73 18.80 5.36 -9.42
C HIS A 73 17.39 5.07 -9.93
N ILE A 74 16.89 3.86 -9.77
CA ILE A 74 15.57 3.44 -10.24
C ILE A 74 14.75 2.95 -9.07
N ASN A 75 13.61 3.58 -8.86
CA ASN A 75 12.55 3.12 -7.97
C ASN A 75 11.48 2.38 -8.78
N VAL A 76 11.03 1.24 -8.27
CA VAL A 76 9.98 0.42 -8.84
C VAL A 76 8.80 0.39 -7.89
N ASN A 77 7.62 0.76 -8.37
CA ASN A 77 6.37 0.64 -7.63
C ASN A 77 5.39 -0.18 -8.48
N SER A 78 4.53 -0.96 -7.82
CA SER A 78 3.48 -1.73 -8.50
C SER A 78 2.13 -1.52 -7.82
N PHE A 79 1.11 -1.30 -8.63
CA PHE A 79 -0.27 -1.18 -8.20
C PHE A 79 -1.18 -1.85 -9.24
N ASP A 80 -1.91 -2.88 -8.84
CA ASP A 80 -2.76 -3.69 -9.71
C ASP A 80 -2.04 -4.12 -11.01
N LYS A 81 -0.80 -4.68 -10.84
CA LYS A 81 0.08 -5.16 -11.93
C LYS A 81 0.53 -4.05 -12.91
N ARG A 82 0.26 -2.79 -12.59
CA ARG A 82 0.83 -1.63 -13.26
C ARG A 82 2.13 -1.26 -12.57
N VAL A 83 3.22 -1.28 -13.30
CA VAL A 83 4.55 -0.91 -12.80
C VAL A 83 4.83 0.55 -13.14
N LEU A 84 5.26 1.30 -12.16
CA LEU A 84 5.79 2.66 -12.30
C LEU A 84 7.31 2.62 -12.04
N LEU A 85 8.08 3.10 -13.01
CA LEU A 85 9.51 3.32 -12.90
C LEU A 85 9.77 4.81 -12.71
N THR A 86 10.38 5.20 -11.60
CA THR A 86 10.81 6.58 -11.33
C THR A 86 12.29 6.62 -10.97
N GLY A 87 12.87 7.80 -10.99
CA GLY A 87 14.29 8.01 -10.68
C GLY A 87 15.10 8.48 -11.87
N GLU A 88 16.42 8.28 -11.81
CA GLU A 88 17.38 8.81 -12.76
C GLU A 88 18.16 7.72 -13.48
N VAL A 89 18.39 7.96 -14.77
CA VAL A 89 19.23 7.15 -15.65
C VAL A 89 20.18 8.03 -16.43
N ASN A 90 21.25 7.46 -16.95
CA ASN A 90 22.32 8.20 -17.64
C ASN A 90 22.09 8.39 -19.14
N SER A 91 21.10 7.73 -19.75
CA SER A 91 20.83 7.83 -21.19
C SER A 91 19.43 7.36 -21.59
N ASP A 92 18.97 7.79 -22.77
CA ASP A 92 17.72 7.30 -23.38
C ASP A 92 17.75 5.80 -23.64
N ALA A 93 18.91 5.26 -24.02
CA ALA A 93 19.07 3.82 -24.23
C ALA A 93 18.80 3.01 -22.95
N VAL A 94 19.34 3.46 -21.81
CA VAL A 94 19.11 2.83 -20.51
C VAL A 94 17.66 3.01 -20.08
N LYS A 95 17.05 4.18 -20.31
CA LYS A 95 15.62 4.39 -20.05
C LYS A 95 14.74 3.43 -20.86
N ALA A 96 15.00 3.30 -22.15
CA ALA A 96 14.26 2.39 -23.04
C ALA A 96 14.45 0.92 -22.62
N GLN A 97 15.69 0.53 -22.30
CA GLN A 97 16.01 -0.82 -21.82
C GLN A 97 15.27 -1.13 -20.51
N ALA A 98 15.25 -0.19 -19.56
CA ALA A 98 14.51 -0.35 -18.31
C ALA A 98 13.02 -0.60 -18.56
N GLY A 99 12.41 0.17 -19.47
CA GLY A 99 11.01 -0.05 -19.86
C GLY A 99 10.77 -1.43 -20.46
N THR A 100 11.67 -1.89 -21.34
CA THR A 100 11.58 -3.20 -22.00
C THR A 100 11.70 -4.34 -20.98
N VAL A 101 12.66 -4.28 -20.07
CA VAL A 101 12.86 -5.28 -19.01
C VAL A 101 11.63 -5.36 -18.11
N ALA A 102 11.12 -4.21 -17.66
CA ALA A 102 9.94 -4.17 -16.82
C ALA A 102 8.69 -4.72 -17.53
N ALA A 103 8.51 -4.42 -18.82
CA ALA A 103 7.38 -4.90 -19.60
C ALA A 103 7.43 -6.42 -19.87
N ALA A 104 8.64 -6.99 -19.94
CA ALA A 104 8.84 -8.43 -20.14
C ALA A 104 8.69 -9.24 -18.84
N SER A 105 8.66 -8.58 -17.68
CA SER A 105 8.56 -9.25 -16.39
C SER A 105 7.20 -9.91 -16.21
N LYS A 106 7.22 -11.07 -15.57
CA LYS A 106 6.02 -11.89 -15.37
C LYS A 106 4.94 -11.12 -14.57
N ASP A 107 3.70 -11.27 -15.00
CA ASP A 107 2.49 -10.70 -14.38
C ASP A 107 2.40 -9.16 -14.46
N VAL A 108 3.31 -8.47 -15.13
CA VAL A 108 3.20 -7.03 -15.40
C VAL A 108 2.16 -6.79 -16.49
N ARG A 109 1.16 -5.95 -16.18
CA ARG A 109 0.09 -5.57 -17.11
C ARG A 109 0.44 -4.34 -17.93
N MET A 110 1.07 -3.37 -17.30
CA MET A 110 1.42 -2.06 -17.90
C MET A 110 2.64 -1.48 -17.21
N VAL A 111 3.46 -0.76 -17.97
CA VAL A 111 4.61 -0.01 -17.45
C VAL A 111 4.45 1.47 -17.75
N ASN A 112 4.54 2.29 -16.72
CA ASN A 112 4.71 3.73 -16.80
C ASN A 112 6.19 4.05 -16.54
N ASN A 113 6.92 4.41 -17.59
CA ASN A 113 8.35 4.70 -17.51
C ASN A 113 8.59 6.21 -17.40
N GLU A 114 8.61 6.68 -16.16
CA GLU A 114 8.80 8.08 -15.78
C GLU A 114 10.25 8.39 -15.37
N LEU A 115 11.21 7.53 -15.78
CA LEU A 115 12.64 7.77 -15.58
C LEU A 115 13.07 9.04 -16.29
N VAL A 116 13.92 9.81 -15.63
CA VAL A 116 14.52 11.02 -16.21
C VAL A 116 16.01 10.82 -16.48
N ILE A 117 16.53 11.49 -17.52
CA ILE A 117 17.97 11.47 -17.81
C ILE A 117 18.62 12.57 -16.97
N ALA A 118 19.27 12.16 -15.89
CA ALA A 118 19.94 13.04 -14.94
C ALA A 118 20.95 12.26 -14.11
N THR A 119 21.79 12.97 -13.39
CA THR A 119 22.61 12.38 -12.31
C THR A 119 21.68 11.91 -11.18
N PRO A 120 22.01 10.78 -10.51
CA PRO A 120 21.23 10.28 -9.39
C PRO A 120 21.01 11.34 -8.30
N SER A 121 19.81 11.41 -7.78
CA SER A 121 19.42 12.29 -6.69
C SER A 121 20.27 12.05 -5.44
N SER A 122 20.65 13.13 -4.76
CA SER A 122 21.38 13.05 -3.50
C SER A 122 20.52 12.43 -2.40
N PHE A 123 21.14 12.00 -1.30
CA PHE A 123 20.42 11.55 -0.12
C PHE A 123 19.50 12.63 0.45
N GLY A 124 19.94 13.91 0.40
CA GLY A 124 19.13 15.05 0.82
C GLY A 124 17.85 15.21 0.00
N ASP A 125 17.97 15.14 -1.34
CA ASP A 125 16.81 15.27 -2.24
C ASP A 125 15.79 14.16 -1.99
N ARG A 126 16.24 12.91 -1.81
CA ARG A 126 15.37 11.78 -1.50
C ARG A 126 14.67 11.91 -0.16
N THR A 127 15.35 12.48 0.85
CA THR A 127 14.76 12.77 2.16
C THR A 127 13.67 13.85 2.05
N GLU A 128 13.91 14.86 1.21
CA GLU A 128 12.92 15.92 0.95
C GLU A 128 11.69 15.34 0.24
N ASP A 129 11.89 14.48 -0.77
CA ASP A 129 10.81 13.79 -1.48
C ASP A 129 9.98 12.90 -0.53
N ASN A 130 10.63 12.13 0.34
CA ASN A 130 9.92 11.33 1.36
C ASN A 130 9.08 12.20 2.30
N THR A 131 9.63 13.34 2.72
CA THR A 131 8.92 14.29 3.57
C THR A 131 7.72 14.90 2.83
N LEU A 132 7.90 15.23 1.55
CA LEU A 132 6.84 15.76 0.70
C LEU A 132 5.72 14.73 0.50
N GLY A 133 6.06 13.47 0.22
CA GLY A 133 5.09 12.39 0.12
C GLY A 133 4.28 12.19 1.41
N THR A 134 4.94 12.32 2.56
CA THR A 134 4.26 12.28 3.88
C THR A 134 3.27 13.44 4.05
N ARG A 135 3.63 14.65 3.62
CA ARG A 135 2.71 15.81 3.66
C ARG A 135 1.50 15.61 2.75
N VAL A 136 1.71 15.07 1.54
CA VAL A 136 0.59 14.75 0.62
C VAL A 136 -0.32 13.70 1.24
N ARG A 137 0.24 12.64 1.84
CA ARG A 137 -0.54 11.61 2.53
C ARG A 137 -1.36 12.19 3.68
N ALA A 138 -0.78 13.07 4.49
CA ALA A 138 -1.50 13.76 5.57
C ALA A 138 -2.65 14.63 5.03
N ALA A 139 -2.45 15.32 3.90
CA ALA A 139 -3.50 16.11 3.26
C ALA A 139 -4.65 15.21 2.77
N PHE A 140 -4.35 14.03 2.24
CA PHE A 140 -5.37 13.05 1.80
C PHE A 140 -6.18 12.52 2.98
N VAL A 141 -5.54 12.16 4.10
CA VAL A 141 -6.23 11.69 5.32
C VAL A 141 -7.23 12.73 5.83
N ASN A 142 -6.92 14.02 5.69
CA ASN A 142 -7.77 15.13 6.12
C ASN A 142 -8.88 15.48 5.11
N THR A 143 -8.93 14.82 3.95
CA THR A 143 -9.93 15.08 2.89
C THR A 143 -10.92 13.93 2.82
N ARG A 144 -12.16 14.18 3.25
CA ARG A 144 -13.21 13.13 3.34
C ARG A 144 -13.60 12.49 2.01
N GLU A 145 -13.43 13.23 0.92
CA GLU A 145 -13.78 12.78 -0.44
C GLU A 145 -12.73 11.82 -1.03
N ILE A 146 -11.62 11.59 -0.34
CA ILE A 146 -10.53 10.72 -0.81
C ILE A 146 -10.52 9.44 0.01
N ALA A 147 -10.67 8.30 -0.66
CA ALA A 147 -10.39 7.00 -0.09
C ALA A 147 -8.85 6.78 -0.08
N PHE A 148 -8.14 7.43 0.84
CA PHE A 148 -6.67 7.54 0.84
C PHE A 148 -5.94 6.19 0.82
N ASN A 149 -6.54 5.13 1.34
CA ASN A 149 -5.97 3.77 1.31
C ASN A 149 -6.05 3.11 -0.08
N SER A 150 -6.88 3.64 -0.97
CA SER A 150 -7.00 3.16 -2.35
C SER A 150 -6.06 3.90 -3.31
N ILE A 151 -5.24 4.82 -2.77
CA ILE A 151 -4.30 5.63 -3.56
C ILE A 151 -2.89 5.42 -3.01
N ASP A 152 -2.01 4.92 -3.85
CA ASP A 152 -0.57 4.89 -3.57
C ASP A 152 0.09 6.19 -4.06
N ILE A 153 0.97 6.74 -3.24
CA ILE A 153 1.65 8.02 -3.47
C ILE A 153 3.13 7.75 -3.61
N VAL A 154 3.67 7.98 -4.80
CA VAL A 154 5.10 7.93 -5.07
C VAL A 154 5.59 9.35 -5.32
N THR A 155 6.68 9.72 -4.67
CA THR A 155 7.28 11.06 -4.82
C THR A 155 8.69 10.90 -5.36
N GLU A 156 8.97 11.56 -6.47
CA GLU A 156 10.31 11.61 -7.07
C GLU A 156 10.54 12.99 -7.66
N ARG A 157 11.64 13.64 -7.31
CA ARG A 157 12.03 14.98 -7.80
C ARG A 157 10.91 16.02 -7.65
N ARG A 158 10.20 15.99 -6.51
CA ARG A 158 9.03 16.83 -6.19
C ARG A 158 7.84 16.64 -7.14
N THR A 159 7.86 15.56 -7.95
CA THR A 159 6.70 15.11 -8.73
C THR A 159 5.96 14.06 -7.92
N ILE A 160 4.65 14.22 -7.79
CA ILE A 160 3.77 13.27 -7.11
C ILE A 160 3.10 12.40 -8.16
N TYR A 161 3.34 11.11 -8.09
CA TYR A 161 2.65 10.10 -8.90
C TYR A 161 1.58 9.46 -8.04
N LEU A 162 0.35 9.52 -8.51
CA LEU A 162 -0.82 8.97 -7.83
C LEU A 162 -1.29 7.73 -8.57
N MET A 163 -1.13 6.57 -7.95
CA MET A 163 -1.61 5.28 -8.48
C MET A 163 -2.79 4.81 -7.64
N GLY A 164 -3.78 4.17 -8.26
CA GLY A 164 -4.93 3.71 -7.50
C GLY A 164 -6.11 3.32 -8.37
N THR A 165 -7.08 2.61 -7.79
CA THR A 165 -8.40 2.38 -8.40
C THR A 165 -9.40 3.33 -7.74
N VAL A 166 -9.79 4.36 -8.45
CA VAL A 166 -10.62 5.46 -7.94
C VAL A 166 -11.72 5.83 -8.92
N THR A 167 -12.75 6.50 -8.45
CA THR A 167 -13.70 7.17 -9.33
C THR A 167 -13.04 8.41 -9.97
N GLN A 168 -13.57 8.87 -11.10
CA GLN A 168 -13.08 10.09 -11.76
C GLN A 168 -13.03 11.27 -10.78
N LYS A 169 -14.11 11.45 -10.00
CA LYS A 169 -14.22 12.54 -9.01
C LYS A 169 -13.15 12.43 -7.92
N GLU A 170 -12.95 11.24 -7.35
CA GLU A 170 -11.91 11.01 -6.33
C GLU A 170 -10.52 11.33 -6.88
N GLY A 171 -10.22 10.88 -8.10
CA GLY A 171 -8.95 11.13 -8.76
C GLY A 171 -8.70 12.61 -9.02
N ASP A 172 -9.72 13.37 -9.40
CA ASP A 172 -9.59 14.81 -9.63
C ASP A 172 -9.42 15.56 -8.31
N VAL A 173 -10.16 15.20 -7.25
CA VAL A 173 -9.97 15.77 -5.90
C VAL A 173 -8.59 15.45 -5.38
N ALA A 174 -8.12 14.20 -5.51
CA ALA A 174 -6.80 13.80 -5.05
C ALA A 174 -5.68 14.59 -5.75
N ALA A 175 -5.76 14.73 -7.08
CA ALA A 175 -4.79 15.52 -7.84
C ALA A 175 -4.81 16.99 -7.43
N HIS A 176 -5.99 17.57 -7.20
CA HIS A 176 -6.14 18.94 -6.75
C HIS A 176 -5.53 19.14 -5.34
N VAL A 177 -5.83 18.25 -4.40
CA VAL A 177 -5.28 18.33 -3.03
C VAL A 177 -3.76 18.18 -3.07
N ALA A 178 -3.22 17.19 -3.80
CA ALA A 178 -1.79 16.99 -3.94
C ALA A 178 -1.08 18.22 -4.50
N SER A 179 -1.64 18.86 -5.52
CA SER A 179 -1.05 20.05 -6.17
C SER A 179 -0.98 21.28 -5.25
N ARG A 180 -1.79 21.31 -4.18
CA ARG A 180 -1.82 22.42 -3.20
C ARG A 180 -0.79 22.25 -2.08
N VAL A 181 -0.14 21.09 -1.97
CA VAL A 181 0.85 20.83 -0.94
C VAL A 181 2.15 21.62 -1.26
N PRO A 182 2.62 22.48 -0.34
CA PRO A 182 3.85 23.25 -0.56
C PRO A 182 5.05 22.35 -0.87
N GLY A 183 5.75 22.64 -1.97
CA GLY A 183 6.90 21.88 -2.45
C GLY A 183 6.60 20.95 -3.63
N VAL A 184 5.34 20.66 -3.92
CA VAL A 184 4.95 19.88 -5.10
C VAL A 184 5.15 20.72 -6.36
N LYS A 185 5.90 20.16 -7.32
CA LYS A 185 6.11 20.76 -8.63
C LYS A 185 5.10 20.27 -9.68
N GLN A 186 4.78 18.99 -9.64
CA GLN A 186 3.92 18.34 -10.62
C GLN A 186 3.14 17.19 -9.96
N VAL A 187 1.95 16.92 -10.47
CA VAL A 187 1.14 15.74 -10.11
C VAL A 187 0.82 14.96 -11.38
N VAL A 188 1.14 13.69 -11.37
CA VAL A 188 0.87 12.73 -12.46
C VAL A 188 -0.20 11.74 -11.97
N LYS A 189 -1.31 11.66 -12.69
CA LYS A 189 -2.40 10.73 -12.40
C LYS A 189 -2.19 9.42 -13.16
N LEU A 190 -2.02 8.32 -12.45
CA LEU A 190 -1.88 6.97 -12.97
C LEU A 190 -3.00 6.07 -12.41
N PHE A 191 -4.21 6.60 -12.39
CA PHE A 191 -5.37 5.90 -11.87
C PHE A 191 -5.97 4.91 -12.87
N ASP A 192 -6.49 3.81 -12.35
CA ASP A 192 -7.52 3.02 -13.01
C ASP A 192 -8.88 3.55 -12.55
N VAL A 193 -9.66 4.08 -13.51
CA VAL A 193 -10.95 4.68 -13.19
C VAL A 193 -11.99 3.57 -13.05
N ALA A 194 -12.44 3.33 -11.81
CA ALA A 194 -13.57 2.43 -11.57
C ALA A 194 -14.86 3.08 -12.08
N SER A 195 -15.62 2.35 -12.89
CA SER A 195 -16.99 2.75 -13.20
C SER A 195 -17.80 2.86 -11.91
N ALA A 196 -18.69 3.84 -11.80
CA ALA A 196 -19.50 4.08 -10.60
C ALA A 196 -20.31 2.85 -10.13
N ALA A 197 -20.47 1.84 -11.00
CA ALA A 197 -21.14 0.59 -10.69
C ALA A 197 -20.30 -0.40 -9.85
N THR A 198 -18.98 -0.19 -9.71
CA THR A 198 -18.08 -1.13 -9.04
C THR A 198 -17.55 -0.59 -7.70
N ALA A 199 -17.95 0.64 -7.31
CA ALA A 199 -17.61 1.17 -6.00
C ALA A 199 -18.42 0.41 -4.93
N PRO A 200 -17.80 -0.31 -3.97
CA PRO A 200 -18.54 -0.87 -2.85
C PRO A 200 -19.20 0.30 -2.12
N ALA A 201 -20.52 0.28 -1.98
CA ALA A 201 -21.23 1.27 -1.18
C ALA A 201 -20.63 1.25 0.23
N ALA A 202 -20.00 2.36 0.61
CA ALA A 202 -19.51 2.54 1.97
C ALA A 202 -20.73 2.48 2.90
N GLY A 203 -20.85 1.39 3.67
CA GLY A 203 -21.78 1.33 4.77
C GLY A 203 -23.03 0.45 4.61
N GLN A 204 -23.02 -0.59 3.78
CA GLN A 204 -24.08 -1.61 3.90
C GLN A 204 -23.59 -2.72 4.86
N PRO A 205 -24.25 -2.91 6.02
CA PRO A 205 -23.99 -4.06 6.85
C PRO A 205 -24.28 -5.32 6.03
N ALA A 206 -23.38 -6.29 6.05
CA ALA A 206 -23.61 -7.59 5.44
C ALA A 206 -24.96 -8.13 5.91
N ALA A 207 -25.90 -8.31 4.97
CA ALA A 207 -27.16 -8.97 5.25
C ALA A 207 -26.83 -10.35 5.83
N ALA A 208 -27.27 -10.58 7.05
CA ALA A 208 -27.14 -11.86 7.73
C ALA A 208 -27.80 -12.93 6.84
N THR A 209 -26.99 -13.88 6.39
CA THR A 209 -27.46 -15.09 5.72
C THR A 209 -28.42 -15.81 6.67
N PRO A 210 -29.68 -16.06 6.28
CA PRO A 210 -30.58 -16.82 7.15
C PRO A 210 -30.03 -18.23 7.30
N ALA A 211 -29.97 -18.67 8.57
CA ALA A 211 -29.57 -20.01 8.93
C ALA A 211 -30.48 -21.07 8.25
N PRO A 212 -29.93 -22.22 7.80
CA PRO A 212 -30.75 -23.27 7.21
C PRO A 212 -31.74 -23.81 8.25
N THR A 213 -33.02 -23.70 7.91
CA THR A 213 -34.12 -24.29 8.70
C THR A 213 -33.99 -25.81 8.67
N THR A 214 -33.63 -26.42 9.79
CA THR A 214 -33.64 -27.86 9.96
C THR A 214 -35.08 -28.36 9.92
N THR A 215 -35.49 -28.97 8.80
CA THR A 215 -36.76 -29.67 8.67
C THR A 215 -36.68 -30.96 9.49
N ALA A 216 -37.49 -31.07 10.51
CA ALA A 216 -37.66 -32.30 11.30
C ALA A 216 -38.28 -33.43 10.47
N PRO A 217 -37.90 -34.69 10.69
CA PRO A 217 -38.43 -35.79 9.90
C PRO A 217 -39.88 -36.10 10.31
N ALA A 218 -40.72 -36.27 9.30
CA ALA A 218 -42.11 -36.67 9.44
C ALA A 218 -42.24 -38.06 10.03
N THR A 219 -43.03 -38.18 11.09
CA THR A 219 -43.43 -39.43 11.75
C THR A 219 -44.28 -40.27 10.83
N SER A 220 -43.85 -41.50 10.51
CA SER A 220 -44.61 -42.48 9.76
C SER A 220 -45.66 -43.10 10.62
N THR A 221 -46.94 -42.95 10.25
CA THR A 221 -48.09 -43.65 10.85
C THR A 221 -48.22 -45.05 10.23
N PRO A 222 -48.39 -46.13 11.01
CA PRO A 222 -48.57 -47.47 10.44
C PRO A 222 -50.01 -47.67 9.97
N VAL A 223 -50.16 -48.29 8.79
CA VAL A 223 -51.42 -48.73 8.21
C VAL A 223 -51.80 -50.09 8.78
N PRO A 224 -53.04 -50.33 9.24
CA PRO A 224 -53.49 -51.64 9.68
C PRO A 224 -53.86 -52.53 8.50
N THR A 225 -53.34 -53.76 8.51
CA THR A 225 -53.73 -54.86 7.63
C THR A 225 -55.07 -55.42 8.00
N ARG A 226 -55.87 -55.67 6.95
CA ARG A 226 -56.96 -56.65 6.94
C ARG A 226 -56.96 -57.35 5.61
#